data_7883a1e74ef32e76c463fae61ced2120
#
_entry.id   7883a1e74ef32e76c463fae61ced2120
#
_cell.length_a   1.000
_cell.length_b   1.000
_cell.length_c   1.000
_cell.angle_alpha   90.00
_cell.angle_beta   90.00
_cell.angle_gamma   90.00
#
_symmetry.space_group_name_H-M   'P 1'
#
loop_
_entity.id
_entity.type
_entity.pdbx_description
1 polymer ?
#
loop_
_entity_poly.entity_id
_entity_poly.type
_entity_poly.pdbx_seq_one_letter_code
_entity_poly.pdbx_strand_id
1 'polypeptide(L)'
;MTLSVFDIFKVGVGPSSSHTVGPMIAAVRFVRRLEEANLLDYVHRLHIELFGSLGATGYGHASDTAVIVGLFGYLPDEVDPDLIPVLVEQVRSTQQLDLLNRVKVTFDSEKDLIFNLKDSLPQHPNGMRFKAFNAQGEQLMKKEYYSIGGGFVMNCDGLKVNLSPDEPVPYPFKSGNDLLALTKQHNLSIAQLMMANELVYQTEQEVREKLLHIWSVMQACVKRGCAKEGVLPGGFKVKRRAPALYQRLRERPEESLRDPLSMLDWVNLYAMAVNEENASGGRVVTAPTNGAAGIIPAVLHYYERFIPHANEQGIIDFLLTAAAIGILYKENASISGAEVGCQGEVGVACSMAAGALAAVLGGTPEQVENAAEIGMEHNLGMTCDPVGGLVQVPCIERNAMGAVKAINAARLALRGDGQHLVSLDKVIITMKQTGADMMSTYKETSRAGLAVNVPEC
;
A
#
# COMPACT_ATOMS: atom_id res chain seq x y z
N MET A 1 11.20 -5.84 -16.88
CA MET A 1 9.74 -6.07 -16.62
C MET A 1 9.14 -4.69 -16.39
N THR A 2 8.23 -4.26 -17.23
CA THR A 2 7.65 -2.91 -17.15
C THR A 2 6.45 -2.93 -16.22
N LEU A 3 6.43 -2.09 -15.17
CA LEU A 3 5.31 -1.98 -14.26
C LEU A 3 4.23 -1.07 -14.84
N SER A 4 2.98 -1.45 -14.67
CA SER A 4 1.79 -0.65 -15.00
C SER A 4 1.45 0.31 -13.85
N VAL A 5 0.69 1.37 -14.15
CA VAL A 5 0.08 2.23 -13.11
C VAL A 5 -0.78 1.42 -12.14
N PHE A 6 -1.42 0.35 -12.63
CA PHE A 6 -2.27 -0.56 -11.84
C PHE A 6 -1.47 -1.56 -10.99
N ASP A 7 -0.15 -1.64 -11.20
CA ASP A 7 0.74 -2.35 -10.28
C ASP A 7 1.10 -1.51 -9.05
N ILE A 8 1.08 -0.17 -9.18
CA ILE A 8 1.35 0.77 -8.09
C ILE A 8 0.07 1.08 -7.28
N PHE A 9 -1.07 1.25 -7.98
CA PHE A 9 -2.37 1.52 -7.35
C PHE A 9 -3.25 0.28 -7.43
N LYS A 10 -3.45 -0.37 -6.28
CA LYS A 10 -4.30 -1.57 -6.17
C LYS A 10 -5.39 -1.35 -5.14
N VAL A 11 -6.62 -1.66 -5.51
CA VAL A 11 -7.72 -1.74 -4.53
C VAL A 11 -7.49 -2.97 -3.65
N GLY A 12 -7.69 -2.82 -2.36
CA GLY A 12 -7.53 -3.91 -1.40
C GLY A 12 -8.12 -3.57 -0.05
N VAL A 13 -7.75 -4.35 0.95
CA VAL A 13 -8.20 -4.18 2.33
C VAL A 13 -7.01 -3.95 3.26
N GLY A 14 -7.26 -3.20 4.34
CA GLY A 14 -6.26 -2.97 5.38
C GLY A 14 -5.99 -4.20 6.26
N PRO A 15 -5.02 -4.08 7.17
CA PRO A 15 -4.22 -2.89 7.43
C PRO A 15 -2.90 -2.79 6.63
N SER A 16 -2.39 -3.88 6.02
CA SER A 16 -1.04 -3.90 5.44
C SER A 16 -1.01 -4.53 4.05
N SER A 17 -0.29 -3.92 3.10
CA SER A 17 -0.10 -4.51 1.77
C SER A 17 0.80 -5.75 1.82
N SER A 18 1.82 -5.77 2.69
CA SER A 18 2.75 -6.90 2.83
C SER A 18 2.20 -8.01 3.74
N HIS A 19 1.47 -7.65 4.81
CA HIS A 19 1.03 -8.57 5.84
C HIS A 19 -0.45 -8.98 5.75
N THR A 20 -1.26 -8.28 4.93
CA THR A 20 -2.68 -8.59 4.72
C THR A 20 -2.95 -8.92 3.25
N VAL A 21 -2.75 -7.96 2.34
CA VAL A 21 -3.03 -8.15 0.90
C VAL A 21 -2.20 -9.27 0.30
N GLY A 22 -0.88 -9.28 0.55
CA GLY A 22 0.02 -10.34 0.06
C GLY A 22 -0.36 -11.74 0.54
N PRO A 23 -0.53 -11.98 1.84
CA PRO A 23 -1.01 -13.27 2.37
C PRO A 23 -2.36 -13.72 1.84
N MET A 24 -3.33 -12.81 1.66
CA MET A 24 -4.62 -13.12 1.05
C MET A 24 -4.45 -13.62 -0.38
N ILE A 25 -3.69 -12.90 -1.20
CA ILE A 25 -3.38 -13.30 -2.59
C ILE A 25 -2.65 -14.65 -2.63
N ALA A 26 -1.68 -14.88 -1.74
CA ALA A 26 -0.95 -16.15 -1.66
C ALA A 26 -1.88 -17.32 -1.33
N ALA A 27 -2.81 -17.13 -0.40
CA ALA A 27 -3.81 -18.13 -0.03
C ALA A 27 -4.76 -18.44 -1.19
N VAL A 28 -5.30 -17.42 -1.88
CA VAL A 28 -6.10 -17.63 -3.11
C VAL A 28 -5.32 -18.42 -4.15
N ARG A 29 -4.07 -18.08 -4.38
CA ARG A 29 -3.21 -18.76 -5.36
C ARG A 29 -2.97 -20.22 -4.98
N PHE A 30 -2.79 -20.50 -3.71
CA PHE A 30 -2.60 -21.87 -3.24
C PHE A 30 -3.83 -22.73 -3.48
N VAL A 31 -5.02 -22.26 -3.12
CA VAL A 31 -6.25 -23.05 -3.33
C VAL A 31 -6.62 -23.20 -4.80
N ARG A 32 -6.39 -22.18 -5.63
CA ARG A 32 -6.57 -22.29 -7.09
C ARG A 32 -5.60 -23.30 -7.71
N ARG A 33 -4.34 -23.39 -7.23
CA ARG A 33 -3.40 -24.43 -7.67
C ARG A 33 -3.82 -25.85 -7.28
N LEU A 34 -4.48 -26.03 -6.13
CA LEU A 34 -5.08 -27.29 -5.77
C LEU A 34 -6.22 -27.66 -6.73
N GLU A 35 -7.05 -26.70 -7.13
CA GLU A 35 -8.11 -26.86 -8.11
C GLU A 35 -7.55 -27.21 -9.51
N GLU A 36 -6.58 -26.44 -10.00
CA GLU A 36 -5.89 -26.67 -11.28
C GLU A 36 -5.25 -28.07 -11.38
N ALA A 37 -4.75 -28.56 -10.24
CA ALA A 37 -4.16 -29.91 -10.13
C ALA A 37 -5.21 -31.01 -9.90
N ASN A 38 -6.50 -30.69 -9.84
CA ASN A 38 -7.59 -31.60 -9.49
C ASN A 38 -7.39 -32.29 -8.12
N LEU A 39 -6.79 -31.61 -7.16
CA LEU A 39 -6.52 -32.09 -5.80
C LEU A 39 -7.46 -31.50 -4.75
N LEU A 40 -8.25 -30.47 -5.07
CA LEU A 40 -9.06 -29.71 -4.13
C LEU A 40 -10.04 -30.60 -3.34
N ASP A 41 -10.72 -31.52 -4.02
CA ASP A 41 -11.72 -32.40 -3.41
C ASP A 41 -11.12 -33.51 -2.51
N TYR A 42 -9.80 -33.72 -2.59
CA TYR A 42 -9.07 -34.68 -1.74
C TYR A 42 -8.47 -34.04 -0.49
N VAL A 43 -8.54 -32.67 -0.37
CA VAL A 43 -8.01 -31.97 0.80
C VAL A 43 -8.87 -32.24 2.02
N HIS A 44 -8.24 -32.72 3.09
CA HIS A 44 -8.88 -32.95 4.38
C HIS A 44 -8.38 -31.96 5.44
N ARG A 45 -7.10 -31.57 5.38
CA ARG A 45 -6.47 -30.64 6.33
C ARG A 45 -5.46 -29.73 5.61
N LEU A 46 -5.34 -28.50 6.10
CA LEU A 46 -4.29 -27.55 5.72
C LEU A 46 -3.32 -27.34 6.88
N HIS A 47 -2.07 -26.96 6.56
CA HIS A 47 -1.12 -26.44 7.54
C HIS A 47 -0.36 -25.30 6.91
N ILE A 48 -0.37 -24.14 7.58
CA ILE A 48 0.16 -22.87 7.07
C ILE A 48 1.14 -22.30 8.07
N GLU A 49 2.29 -21.86 7.58
CA GLU A 49 3.37 -21.29 8.39
C GLU A 49 3.74 -19.91 7.84
N LEU A 50 3.74 -18.90 8.71
CA LEU A 50 4.18 -17.53 8.44
C LEU A 50 5.55 -17.31 9.07
N PHE A 51 6.50 -16.72 8.32
CA PHE A 51 7.90 -16.62 8.71
C PHE A 51 8.40 -15.17 8.73
N GLY A 52 9.49 -14.92 9.44
CA GLY A 52 10.20 -13.65 9.49
C GLY A 52 9.32 -12.52 10.00
N SER A 53 9.19 -11.41 9.25
CA SER A 53 8.35 -10.29 9.68
C SER A 53 6.87 -10.67 9.74
N LEU A 54 6.36 -11.51 8.82
CA LEU A 54 5.01 -12.07 8.90
C LEU A 54 4.79 -12.91 10.16
N GLY A 55 5.81 -13.66 10.60
CA GLY A 55 5.76 -14.40 11.84
C GLY A 55 5.75 -13.46 13.07
N ALA A 56 6.56 -12.41 13.04
CA ALA A 56 6.78 -11.52 14.18
C ALA A 56 5.63 -10.52 14.42
N THR A 57 5.05 -9.97 13.35
CA THR A 57 4.07 -8.88 13.43
C THR A 57 2.74 -9.21 12.75
N GLY A 58 2.63 -10.37 12.11
CA GLY A 58 1.47 -10.74 11.29
C GLY A 58 0.15 -10.76 12.04
N TYR A 59 0.15 -11.12 13.32
CA TYR A 59 -1.06 -11.09 14.14
C TYR A 59 -1.61 -9.66 14.26
N GLY A 60 -0.74 -8.68 14.57
CA GLY A 60 -1.12 -7.26 14.63
C GLY A 60 -1.54 -6.65 13.28
N HIS A 61 -1.14 -7.29 12.18
CA HIS A 61 -1.49 -6.91 10.81
C HIS A 61 -2.60 -7.79 10.18
N ALA A 62 -3.32 -8.58 10.99
CA ALA A 62 -4.41 -9.45 10.54
C ALA A 62 -4.01 -10.45 9.43
N SER A 63 -2.77 -10.98 9.47
CA SER A 63 -2.29 -11.95 8.47
C SER A 63 -3.04 -13.29 8.56
N ASP A 64 -3.44 -13.72 9.76
CA ASP A 64 -4.32 -14.88 9.98
C ASP A 64 -5.67 -14.69 9.29
N THR A 65 -6.31 -13.56 9.54
CA THR A 65 -7.57 -13.14 8.91
C THR A 65 -7.46 -13.15 7.39
N ALA A 66 -6.38 -12.55 6.85
CA ALA A 66 -6.14 -12.47 5.43
C ALA A 66 -5.96 -13.86 4.78
N VAL A 67 -5.20 -14.75 5.42
CA VAL A 67 -5.03 -16.14 4.95
C VAL A 67 -6.38 -16.87 4.95
N ILE A 68 -7.13 -16.81 6.03
CA ILE A 68 -8.45 -17.45 6.12
C ILE A 68 -9.37 -16.99 4.99
N VAL A 69 -9.52 -15.67 4.80
CA VAL A 69 -10.38 -15.09 3.75
C VAL A 69 -9.89 -15.47 2.34
N GLY A 70 -8.57 -15.48 2.12
CA GLY A 70 -8.00 -15.92 0.85
C GLY A 70 -8.23 -17.39 0.55
N LEU A 71 -8.31 -18.28 1.55
CA LEU A 71 -8.63 -19.68 1.37
C LEU A 71 -10.08 -19.91 0.96
N PHE A 72 -11.03 -19.03 1.34
CA PHE A 72 -12.37 -18.99 0.76
C PHE A 72 -12.39 -18.62 -0.72
N GLY A 73 -11.30 -18.08 -1.25
CA GLY A 73 -11.15 -17.66 -2.66
C GLY A 73 -11.36 -16.18 -2.91
N TYR A 74 -11.59 -15.38 -1.87
CA TYR A 74 -11.79 -13.94 -2.02
C TYR A 74 -10.47 -13.20 -2.25
N LEU A 75 -10.46 -12.38 -3.31
CA LEU A 75 -9.36 -11.43 -3.57
C LEU A 75 -9.55 -10.12 -2.76
N PRO A 76 -8.46 -9.40 -2.47
CA PRO A 76 -8.52 -8.17 -1.67
C PRO A 76 -9.38 -7.05 -2.26
N ASP A 77 -9.48 -6.98 -3.58
CA ASP A 77 -10.28 -6.01 -4.34
C ASP A 77 -11.76 -6.41 -4.48
N GLU A 78 -12.08 -7.69 -4.28
CA GLU A 78 -13.42 -8.24 -4.42
C GLU A 78 -14.18 -8.34 -3.09
N VAL A 79 -13.47 -8.75 -2.00
CA VAL A 79 -14.09 -9.04 -0.71
C VAL A 79 -14.77 -7.81 -0.09
N ASP A 80 -16.00 -7.97 0.40
CA ASP A 80 -16.62 -6.96 1.24
C ASP A 80 -15.90 -6.90 2.61
N PRO A 81 -15.32 -5.76 3.01
CA PRO A 81 -14.66 -5.65 4.31
C PRO A 81 -15.56 -5.97 5.52
N ASP A 82 -16.87 -5.77 5.40
CA ASP A 82 -17.80 -6.07 6.49
C ASP A 82 -18.11 -7.58 6.58
N LEU A 83 -17.84 -8.37 5.54
CA LEU A 83 -17.94 -9.84 5.55
C LEU A 83 -16.73 -10.51 6.23
N ILE A 84 -15.54 -9.89 6.19
CA ILE A 84 -14.29 -10.46 6.70
C ILE A 84 -14.43 -10.96 8.15
N PRO A 85 -14.89 -10.14 9.14
CA PRO A 85 -15.00 -10.60 10.51
C PRO A 85 -16.01 -11.76 10.67
N VAL A 86 -17.05 -11.81 9.85
CA VAL A 86 -18.07 -12.88 9.88
C VAL A 86 -17.46 -14.21 9.46
N LEU A 87 -16.72 -14.23 8.36
CA LEU A 87 -16.02 -15.44 7.86
C LEU A 87 -15.00 -15.97 8.87
N VAL A 88 -14.22 -15.07 9.45
CA VAL A 88 -13.17 -15.45 10.42
C VAL A 88 -13.81 -16.02 11.71
N GLU A 89 -14.86 -15.40 12.22
CA GLU A 89 -15.58 -15.89 13.39
C GLU A 89 -16.24 -17.25 13.12
N GLN A 90 -16.81 -17.45 11.93
CA GLN A 90 -17.35 -18.73 11.51
C GLN A 90 -16.26 -19.83 11.58
N VAL A 91 -15.05 -19.57 11.03
CA VAL A 91 -13.96 -20.56 11.04
C VAL A 91 -13.48 -20.83 12.47
N ARG A 92 -13.33 -19.80 13.31
CA ARG A 92 -12.87 -19.94 14.69
C ARG A 92 -13.85 -20.74 15.56
N SER A 93 -15.15 -20.48 15.40
CA SER A 93 -16.18 -21.16 16.18
C SER A 93 -16.47 -22.59 15.72
N THR A 94 -16.39 -22.87 14.42
CA THR A 94 -16.71 -24.20 13.85
C THR A 94 -15.50 -25.09 13.64
N GLN A 95 -14.29 -24.53 13.63
CA GLN A 95 -13.04 -25.21 13.21
C GLN A 95 -13.16 -25.87 11.82
N GLN A 96 -13.95 -25.24 10.94
CA GLN A 96 -14.16 -25.65 9.57
C GLN A 96 -13.96 -24.47 8.61
N LEU A 97 -13.37 -24.76 7.46
CA LEU A 97 -13.10 -23.79 6.40
C LEU A 97 -13.63 -24.33 5.08
N ASP A 98 -14.31 -23.49 4.30
CA ASP A 98 -14.83 -23.83 2.98
C ASP A 98 -13.86 -23.34 1.90
N LEU A 99 -12.98 -24.22 1.38
CA LEU A 99 -12.04 -23.91 0.30
C LEU A 99 -12.79 -23.50 -0.97
N LEU A 100 -12.48 -22.32 -1.53
CA LEU A 100 -13.19 -21.72 -2.67
C LEU A 100 -14.71 -21.66 -2.49
N ASN A 101 -15.22 -21.57 -1.25
CA ASN A 101 -16.64 -21.69 -0.91
C ASN A 101 -17.31 -23.01 -1.39
N ARG A 102 -16.55 -24.09 -1.54
CA ARG A 102 -17.00 -25.37 -2.14
C ARG A 102 -16.66 -26.61 -1.34
N VAL A 103 -15.42 -26.71 -0.89
CA VAL A 103 -14.91 -27.92 -0.24
C VAL A 103 -14.65 -27.66 1.23
N LYS A 104 -15.41 -28.31 2.10
CA LYS A 104 -15.29 -28.15 3.55
C LYS A 104 -14.14 -29.01 4.09
N VAL A 105 -13.22 -28.37 4.82
CA VAL A 105 -12.07 -29.00 5.44
C VAL A 105 -11.99 -28.68 6.93
N THR A 106 -11.36 -29.54 7.71
CA THR A 106 -11.03 -29.24 9.12
C THR A 106 -9.91 -28.21 9.16
N PHE A 107 -10.09 -27.13 9.91
CA PHE A 107 -9.09 -26.08 10.08
C PHE A 107 -9.21 -25.43 11.46
N ASP A 108 -8.28 -25.74 12.33
CA ASP A 108 -8.13 -25.07 13.62
C ASP A 108 -7.12 -23.93 13.47
N SER A 109 -7.60 -22.69 13.45
CA SER A 109 -6.74 -21.53 13.20
C SER A 109 -5.60 -21.34 14.22
N GLU A 110 -5.70 -21.94 15.41
CA GLU A 110 -4.64 -21.89 16.42
C GLU A 110 -3.55 -22.95 16.22
N LYS A 111 -3.91 -24.09 15.58
CA LYS A 111 -3.00 -25.23 15.37
C LYS A 111 -2.52 -25.36 13.92
N ASP A 112 -3.33 -24.93 12.99
CA ASP A 112 -3.08 -25.12 11.55
C ASP A 112 -2.50 -23.86 10.89
N LEU A 113 -2.50 -22.69 11.58
CA LEU A 113 -1.85 -21.47 11.15
C LEU A 113 -0.82 -21.03 12.18
N ILE A 114 0.47 -21.20 11.85
CA ILE A 114 1.58 -21.01 12.77
C ILE A 114 2.36 -19.74 12.44
N PHE A 115 2.57 -18.89 13.44
CA PHE A 115 3.46 -17.73 13.38
C PHE A 115 4.85 -18.11 13.87
N ASN A 116 5.82 -18.27 12.95
CA ASN A 116 7.20 -18.58 13.29
C ASN A 116 7.94 -17.28 13.66
N LEU A 117 8.12 -17.06 14.97
CA LEU A 117 8.70 -15.82 15.49
C LEU A 117 10.22 -15.68 15.27
N LYS A 118 10.93 -16.80 15.02
CA LYS A 118 12.40 -16.85 14.97
C LYS A 118 12.95 -17.17 13.59
N ASP A 119 12.23 -17.97 12.82
CA ASP A 119 12.71 -18.50 11.55
C ASP A 119 12.33 -17.60 10.39
N SER A 120 13.17 -17.56 9.37
CA SER A 120 12.91 -16.87 8.10
C SER A 120 13.14 -17.80 6.93
N LEU A 121 12.38 -17.64 5.85
CA LEU A 121 12.66 -18.31 4.58
C LEU A 121 13.74 -17.54 3.80
N PRO A 122 14.54 -18.24 2.96
CA PRO A 122 15.79 -17.65 2.41
C PRO A 122 15.60 -16.44 1.50
N GLN A 123 14.48 -16.35 0.76
CA GLN A 123 14.35 -15.39 -0.34
C GLN A 123 13.86 -14.01 0.07
N HIS A 124 13.05 -13.92 1.15
CA HIS A 124 12.50 -12.65 1.62
C HIS A 124 12.01 -12.76 3.08
N PRO A 125 12.08 -11.67 3.90
CA PRO A 125 11.59 -11.67 5.28
C PRO A 125 10.11 -12.02 5.46
N ASN A 126 9.27 -11.78 4.44
CA ASN A 126 7.83 -12.07 4.48
C ASN A 126 7.51 -13.38 3.78
N GLY A 127 7.99 -14.49 4.33
CA GLY A 127 7.78 -15.84 3.79
C GLY A 127 6.53 -16.52 4.32
N MET A 128 5.90 -17.33 3.48
CA MET A 128 4.73 -18.15 3.80
C MET A 128 4.88 -19.54 3.22
N ARG A 129 4.46 -20.55 3.97
CA ARG A 129 4.43 -21.95 3.51
C ARG A 129 3.06 -22.54 3.70
N PHE A 130 2.49 -23.07 2.62
CA PHE A 130 1.19 -23.73 2.61
C PHE A 130 1.36 -25.22 2.31
N LYS A 131 0.70 -26.07 3.08
CA LYS A 131 0.68 -27.53 2.90
C LYS A 131 -0.77 -28.01 2.93
N ALA A 132 -1.12 -28.93 2.03
CA ALA A 132 -2.42 -29.60 2.01
C ALA A 132 -2.22 -31.11 2.18
N PHE A 133 -3.11 -31.75 2.94
CA PHE A 133 -3.05 -33.16 3.28
C PHE A 133 -4.41 -33.84 2.98
N ASN A 134 -4.37 -35.13 2.56
CA ASN A 134 -5.56 -35.96 2.42
C ASN A 134 -6.01 -36.53 3.78
N ALA A 135 -7.08 -37.37 3.74
CA ALA A 135 -7.64 -38.03 4.92
C ALA A 135 -6.69 -39.04 5.57
N GLN A 136 -5.71 -39.56 4.83
CA GLN A 136 -4.67 -40.48 5.31
C GLN A 136 -3.46 -39.76 5.91
N GLY A 137 -3.44 -38.41 5.86
CA GLY A 137 -2.32 -37.56 6.34
C GLY A 137 -1.17 -37.47 5.33
N GLU A 138 -1.35 -37.90 4.09
CA GLU A 138 -0.36 -37.75 3.04
C GLU A 138 -0.39 -36.36 2.48
N GLN A 139 0.80 -35.77 2.22
CA GLN A 139 0.93 -34.43 1.68
C GLN A 139 0.59 -34.37 0.20
N LEU A 140 -0.50 -33.71 -0.15
CA LEU A 140 -0.95 -33.53 -1.53
C LEU A 140 -0.17 -32.41 -2.25
N MET A 141 0.08 -31.30 -1.55
CA MET A 141 0.79 -30.14 -2.11
C MET A 141 1.54 -29.38 -1.02
N LYS A 142 2.73 -28.84 -1.40
CA LYS A 142 3.49 -27.87 -0.62
C LYS A 142 3.88 -26.70 -1.53
N LYS A 143 3.64 -25.45 -1.13
CA LYS A 143 4.06 -24.24 -1.84
C LYS A 143 4.58 -23.19 -0.87
N GLU A 144 5.57 -22.42 -1.35
CA GLU A 144 6.11 -21.28 -0.64
C GLU A 144 5.87 -20.01 -1.45
N TYR A 145 5.48 -18.95 -0.77
CA TYR A 145 5.24 -17.62 -1.33
C TYR A 145 5.90 -16.57 -0.48
N TYR A 146 6.20 -15.41 -1.09
CA TYR A 146 6.86 -14.28 -0.45
C TYR A 146 6.10 -13.00 -0.78
N SER A 147 5.68 -12.26 0.25
CA SER A 147 5.05 -10.95 0.09
C SER A 147 6.10 -9.85 0.04
N ILE A 148 6.32 -9.27 -1.13
CA ILE A 148 7.43 -8.32 -1.41
C ILE A 148 7.00 -6.85 -1.40
N GLY A 149 5.98 -6.51 -0.58
CA GLY A 149 5.44 -5.15 -0.46
C GLY A 149 4.51 -4.75 -1.59
N GLY A 150 3.66 -3.73 -1.36
CA GLY A 150 2.72 -3.22 -2.38
C GLY A 150 1.71 -4.25 -2.91
N GLY A 151 1.41 -5.31 -2.14
CA GLY A 151 0.53 -6.39 -2.59
C GLY A 151 1.14 -7.31 -3.66
N PHE A 152 2.45 -7.23 -3.90
CA PHE A 152 3.14 -8.15 -4.80
C PHE A 152 3.50 -9.45 -4.08
N VAL A 153 3.26 -10.58 -4.76
CA VAL A 153 3.60 -11.92 -4.27
C VAL A 153 4.55 -12.60 -5.25
N MET A 154 5.57 -13.25 -4.71
CA MET A 154 6.56 -14.03 -5.46
C MET A 154 6.48 -15.50 -5.03
N ASN A 155 6.67 -16.43 -5.95
CA ASN A 155 6.80 -17.85 -5.64
C ASN A 155 8.27 -18.24 -5.33
N CYS A 156 8.49 -19.50 -4.97
CA CYS A 156 9.83 -20.03 -4.68
C CYS A 156 10.81 -20.01 -5.89
N ASP A 157 10.29 -19.90 -7.12
CA ASP A 157 11.10 -19.81 -8.33
C ASP A 157 11.52 -18.35 -8.65
N GLY A 158 11.19 -17.40 -7.78
CA GLY A 158 11.47 -15.98 -7.96
C GLY A 158 10.54 -15.28 -8.95
N LEU A 159 9.51 -15.99 -9.46
CA LEU A 159 8.53 -15.41 -10.37
C LEU A 159 7.51 -14.59 -9.60
N LYS A 160 7.38 -13.32 -9.97
CA LYS A 160 6.31 -12.46 -9.46
C LYS A 160 4.97 -12.93 -10.04
N VAL A 161 3.97 -13.06 -9.18
CA VAL A 161 2.72 -13.75 -9.51
C VAL A 161 1.61 -12.79 -9.98
N ASN A 162 1.79 -11.49 -9.75
CA ASN A 162 0.77 -10.46 -9.98
C ASN A 162 1.36 -9.25 -10.72
N LEU A 163 1.86 -9.46 -11.93
CA LEU A 163 2.36 -8.36 -12.76
C LEU A 163 1.61 -8.34 -14.08
N SER A 164 1.49 -7.13 -14.63
CA SER A 164 1.09 -6.91 -16.00
C SER A 164 1.99 -7.72 -16.95
N PRO A 165 1.51 -8.13 -18.12
CA PRO A 165 2.34 -8.81 -19.12
C PRO A 165 3.61 -8.00 -19.42
N ASP A 166 4.73 -8.68 -19.67
CA ASP A 166 6.01 -8.04 -19.98
C ASP A 166 6.11 -7.71 -21.48
N GLU A 167 5.29 -6.75 -21.89
CA GLU A 167 5.29 -6.25 -23.26
C GLU A 167 6.22 -5.04 -23.40
N PRO A 168 6.89 -4.86 -24.53
CA PRO A 168 7.71 -3.69 -24.81
C PRO A 168 6.85 -2.43 -24.85
N VAL A 169 7.15 -1.45 -24.00
CA VAL A 169 6.43 -0.17 -23.98
C VAL A 169 7.15 0.87 -24.86
N PRO A 170 6.45 1.86 -25.42
CA PRO A 170 7.04 2.87 -26.31
C PRO A 170 8.05 3.79 -25.59
N TYR A 171 7.86 4.05 -24.29
CA TYR A 171 8.72 4.95 -23.52
C TYR A 171 9.25 4.27 -22.25
N PRO A 172 10.19 3.30 -22.38
CA PRO A 172 10.76 2.63 -21.23
C PRO A 172 11.70 3.58 -20.48
N PHE A 173 11.59 3.62 -19.15
CA PHE A 173 12.48 4.40 -18.29
C PHE A 173 12.89 3.58 -17.06
N LYS A 174 14.12 3.80 -16.59
CA LYS A 174 14.67 3.15 -15.39
C LYS A 174 15.15 4.14 -14.35
N SER A 175 15.24 5.42 -14.71
CA SER A 175 15.72 6.50 -13.85
C SER A 175 14.90 7.77 -14.04
N GLY A 176 14.97 8.69 -13.10
CA GLY A 176 14.41 10.04 -13.24
C GLY A 176 15.05 10.77 -14.42
N ASN A 177 16.34 10.58 -14.63
CA ASN A 177 17.04 11.15 -15.79
C ASN A 177 16.51 10.60 -17.14
N ASP A 178 16.23 9.29 -17.24
CA ASP A 178 15.59 8.74 -18.43
C ASP A 178 14.22 9.37 -18.68
N LEU A 179 13.43 9.50 -17.61
CA LEU A 179 12.09 10.08 -17.67
C LEU A 179 12.15 11.54 -18.17
N LEU A 180 13.07 12.36 -17.64
CA LEU A 180 13.29 13.74 -18.10
C LEU A 180 13.79 13.79 -19.55
N ALA A 181 14.70 12.90 -19.95
CA ALA A 181 15.19 12.82 -21.32
C ALA A 181 14.06 12.51 -22.32
N LEU A 182 13.19 11.52 -21.99
CA LEU A 182 12.06 11.14 -22.80
C LEU A 182 11.02 12.27 -22.93
N THR A 183 10.69 12.96 -21.82
CA THR A 183 9.76 14.11 -21.87
C THR A 183 10.27 15.20 -22.79
N LYS A 184 11.57 15.53 -22.71
CA LYS A 184 12.20 16.53 -23.55
C LYS A 184 12.30 16.11 -25.00
N GLN A 185 12.70 14.88 -25.28
CA GLN A 185 12.85 14.33 -26.64
C GLN A 185 11.53 14.30 -27.40
N HIS A 186 10.46 13.93 -26.74
CA HIS A 186 9.13 13.72 -27.35
C HIS A 186 8.16 14.88 -27.13
N ASN A 187 8.58 15.90 -26.36
CA ASN A 187 7.71 17.03 -25.96
C ASN A 187 6.41 16.57 -25.32
N LEU A 188 6.51 15.60 -24.41
CA LEU A 188 5.38 15.02 -23.67
C LEU A 188 5.52 15.28 -22.18
N SER A 189 4.39 15.37 -21.47
CA SER A 189 4.40 15.32 -20.00
C SER A 189 4.67 13.91 -19.50
N ILE A 190 5.05 13.78 -18.21
CA ILE A 190 5.22 12.47 -17.57
C ILE A 190 3.92 11.65 -17.62
N ALA A 191 2.78 12.29 -17.38
CA ALA A 191 1.47 11.62 -17.48
C ALA A 191 1.19 11.09 -18.90
N GLN A 192 1.53 11.87 -19.95
CA GLN A 192 1.37 11.44 -21.34
C GLN A 192 2.28 10.26 -21.70
N LEU A 193 3.53 10.24 -21.22
CA LEU A 193 4.43 9.10 -21.38
C LEU A 193 3.85 7.84 -20.73
N MET A 194 3.36 7.98 -19.49
CA MET A 194 2.74 6.86 -18.76
C MET A 194 1.46 6.37 -19.45
N MET A 195 0.60 7.28 -19.93
CA MET A 195 -0.59 6.90 -20.68
C MET A 195 -0.20 6.09 -21.92
N ALA A 196 0.76 6.58 -22.71
CA ALA A 196 1.22 5.87 -23.91
C ALA A 196 1.80 4.46 -23.58
N ASN A 197 2.47 4.30 -22.45
CA ASN A 197 2.93 2.99 -21.99
C ASN A 197 1.76 2.06 -21.62
N GLU A 198 0.72 2.58 -20.99
CA GLU A 198 -0.49 1.78 -20.64
C GLU A 198 -1.28 1.33 -21.88
N LEU A 199 -1.25 2.10 -22.98
CA LEU A 199 -1.97 1.77 -24.21
C LEU A 199 -1.48 0.50 -24.92
N VAL A 200 -0.32 -0.04 -24.49
CA VAL A 200 0.14 -1.37 -24.96
C VAL A 200 -0.74 -2.50 -24.41
N TYR A 201 -1.32 -2.31 -23.24
CA TYR A 201 -2.09 -3.34 -22.54
C TYR A 201 -3.60 -3.19 -22.70
N GLN A 202 -4.09 -1.96 -22.91
CA GLN A 202 -5.51 -1.64 -22.87
C GLN A 202 -5.81 -0.34 -23.62
N THR A 203 -7.08 -0.07 -23.92
CA THR A 203 -7.51 1.17 -24.59
C THR A 203 -7.40 2.37 -23.63
N GLU A 204 -7.30 3.58 -24.19
CA GLU A 204 -7.28 4.82 -23.40
C GLU A 204 -8.53 4.95 -22.51
N GLN A 205 -9.69 4.58 -23.04
CA GLN A 205 -10.94 4.61 -22.28
C GLN A 205 -10.89 3.68 -21.07
N GLU A 206 -10.38 2.46 -21.22
CA GLU A 206 -10.23 1.50 -20.11
C GLU A 206 -9.25 2.01 -19.06
N VAL A 207 -8.13 2.63 -19.48
CA VAL A 207 -7.17 3.24 -18.54
C VAL A 207 -7.85 4.35 -17.73
N ARG A 208 -8.55 5.26 -18.40
CA ARG A 208 -9.27 6.36 -17.77
C ARG A 208 -10.33 5.87 -16.77
N GLU A 209 -11.17 4.94 -17.19
CA GLU A 209 -12.22 4.35 -16.36
C GLU A 209 -11.63 3.68 -15.09
N LYS A 210 -10.55 2.92 -15.24
CA LYS A 210 -9.87 2.27 -14.11
C LYS A 210 -9.23 3.29 -13.16
N LEU A 211 -8.59 4.35 -13.66
CA LEU A 211 -8.01 5.40 -12.82
C LEU A 211 -9.09 6.17 -12.06
N LEU A 212 -10.20 6.49 -12.71
CA LEU A 212 -11.34 7.13 -12.06
C LEU A 212 -12.03 6.20 -11.07
N HIS A 213 -12.07 4.90 -11.33
CA HIS A 213 -12.51 3.91 -10.35
C HIS A 213 -11.60 3.91 -9.10
N ILE A 214 -10.27 3.91 -9.28
CA ILE A 214 -9.32 4.03 -8.17
C ILE A 214 -9.61 5.30 -7.36
N TRP A 215 -9.83 6.43 -8.02
CA TRP A 215 -10.20 7.68 -7.36
C TRP A 215 -11.52 7.55 -6.58
N SER A 216 -12.53 6.95 -7.18
CA SER A 216 -13.83 6.73 -6.52
C SER A 216 -13.70 5.89 -5.24
N VAL A 217 -12.84 4.87 -5.24
CA VAL A 217 -12.55 4.05 -4.05
C VAL A 217 -11.84 4.89 -2.97
N MET A 218 -10.89 5.75 -3.34
CA MET A 218 -10.25 6.67 -2.41
C MET A 218 -11.24 7.64 -1.78
N GLN A 219 -12.16 8.22 -2.56
CA GLN A 219 -13.24 9.09 -2.07
C GLN A 219 -14.19 8.35 -1.13
N ALA A 220 -14.61 7.14 -1.49
CA ALA A 220 -15.47 6.30 -0.65
C ALA A 220 -14.80 5.95 0.69
N CYS A 221 -13.48 5.67 0.67
CA CYS A 221 -12.71 5.41 1.88
C CYS A 221 -12.69 6.64 2.81
N VAL A 222 -12.39 7.82 2.28
CA VAL A 222 -12.44 9.09 3.06
C VAL A 222 -13.83 9.32 3.64
N LYS A 223 -14.88 9.16 2.83
CA LYS A 223 -16.27 9.35 3.28
C LYS A 223 -16.61 8.40 4.43
N ARG A 224 -16.24 7.12 4.32
CA ARG A 224 -16.47 6.11 5.37
C ARG A 224 -15.66 6.46 6.64
N GLY A 225 -14.38 6.82 6.52
CA GLY A 225 -13.54 7.19 7.66
C GLY A 225 -14.03 8.44 8.40
N CYS A 226 -14.60 9.41 7.68
CA CYS A 226 -15.24 10.59 8.28
C CYS A 226 -16.56 10.29 8.99
N ALA A 227 -17.20 9.17 8.69
CA ALA A 227 -18.48 8.79 9.27
C ALA A 227 -18.39 7.77 10.41
N LYS A 228 -17.35 6.92 10.40
CA LYS A 228 -17.24 5.78 11.33
C LYS A 228 -16.53 6.17 12.61
N GLU A 229 -17.29 6.25 13.69
CA GLU A 229 -16.79 6.54 15.04
C GLU A 229 -16.27 5.29 15.75
N GLY A 230 -15.71 5.47 16.94
CA GLY A 230 -15.31 4.40 17.85
C GLY A 230 -13.82 4.28 18.08
N VAL A 231 -13.36 3.06 18.34
CA VAL A 231 -11.99 2.72 18.69
C VAL A 231 -11.43 1.78 17.63
N LEU A 232 -10.17 1.98 17.29
CA LEU A 232 -9.45 1.09 16.36
C LEU A 232 -9.20 -0.28 16.99
N PRO A 233 -9.13 -1.36 16.21
CA PRO A 233 -8.86 -2.70 16.73
C PRO A 233 -7.49 -2.79 17.39
N GLY A 234 -7.34 -3.71 18.36
CA GLY A 234 -6.10 -3.93 19.13
C GLY A 234 -6.15 -3.38 20.56
N GLY A 235 -5.11 -3.68 21.35
CA GLY A 235 -5.08 -3.43 22.78
C GLY A 235 -4.98 -1.96 23.21
N PHE A 236 -4.44 -1.09 22.36
CA PHE A 236 -4.12 0.31 22.70
C PHE A 236 -5.32 1.26 22.76
N LYS A 237 -6.52 0.82 22.39
CA LYS A 237 -7.78 1.59 22.45
C LYS A 237 -7.69 2.96 21.78
N VAL A 238 -6.97 3.04 20.65
CA VAL A 238 -6.80 4.28 19.88
C VAL A 238 -8.15 4.73 19.34
N LYS A 239 -8.59 5.93 19.74
CA LYS A 239 -9.86 6.50 19.26
C LYS A 239 -9.73 6.99 17.84
N ARG A 240 -10.76 6.79 17.03
CA ARG A 240 -10.89 7.43 15.71
C ARG A 240 -11.06 8.95 15.91
N ARG A 241 -10.29 9.72 15.19
CA ARG A 241 -10.25 11.20 15.27
C ARG A 241 -10.91 11.87 14.08
N ALA A 242 -10.92 11.19 12.93
CA ALA A 242 -11.43 11.76 11.69
C ALA A 242 -12.91 12.20 11.78
N PRO A 243 -13.87 11.45 12.39
CA PRO A 243 -15.24 11.89 12.47
C PRO A 243 -15.43 13.19 13.26
N ALA A 244 -14.78 13.30 14.42
CA ALA A 244 -14.88 14.53 15.25
C ALA A 244 -14.24 15.74 14.57
N LEU A 245 -13.10 15.56 13.89
CA LEU A 245 -12.45 16.61 13.12
C LEU A 245 -13.33 17.04 11.93
N TYR A 246 -13.92 16.08 11.21
CA TYR A 246 -14.83 16.35 10.09
C TYR A 246 -16.04 17.17 10.52
N GLN A 247 -16.68 16.79 11.65
CA GLN A 247 -17.81 17.51 12.22
C GLN A 247 -17.39 18.95 12.56
N ARG A 248 -16.28 19.15 13.27
CA ARG A 248 -15.77 20.47 13.63
C ARG A 248 -15.53 21.37 12.42
N LEU A 249 -14.88 20.85 11.37
CA LEU A 249 -14.57 21.63 10.16
C LEU A 249 -15.84 22.01 9.37
N ARG A 250 -16.92 21.24 9.51
CA ARG A 250 -18.20 21.54 8.86
C ARG A 250 -19.04 22.52 9.65
N GLU A 251 -19.01 22.46 10.98
CA GLU A 251 -19.85 23.29 11.86
C GLU A 251 -19.31 24.71 12.00
N ARG A 252 -18.03 24.93 11.72
CA ARG A 252 -17.38 26.24 11.92
C ARG A 252 -16.66 26.75 10.67
N PRO A 253 -17.38 26.96 9.56
CA PRO A 253 -16.75 27.41 8.31
C PRO A 253 -16.13 28.81 8.43
N GLU A 254 -16.61 29.64 9.36
CA GLU A 254 -16.05 30.98 9.64
C GLU A 254 -14.66 30.94 10.28
N GLU A 255 -14.31 29.89 11.02
CA GLU A 255 -12.95 29.69 11.52
C GLU A 255 -11.98 29.52 10.33
N SER A 256 -12.39 28.77 9.31
CA SER A 256 -11.62 28.56 8.08
C SER A 256 -11.38 29.82 7.27
N LEU A 257 -12.26 30.82 7.38
CA LEU A 257 -12.07 32.12 6.71
C LEU A 257 -11.04 33.01 7.43
N ARG A 258 -10.79 32.77 8.71
CA ARG A 258 -9.88 33.58 9.55
C ARG A 258 -8.49 32.97 9.66
N ASP A 259 -8.40 31.62 9.56
CA ASP A 259 -7.14 30.91 9.65
C ASP A 259 -6.65 30.46 8.26
N PRO A 260 -5.58 31.09 7.71
CA PRO A 260 -5.01 30.71 6.42
C PRO A 260 -4.52 29.25 6.37
N LEU A 261 -4.25 28.63 7.52
CA LEU A 261 -3.77 27.25 7.62
C LEU A 261 -4.91 26.22 7.73
N SER A 262 -6.16 26.66 7.78
CA SER A 262 -7.32 25.76 7.92
C SER A 262 -7.41 24.68 6.82
N MET A 263 -6.83 24.94 5.64
CA MET A 263 -6.75 23.91 4.59
C MET A 263 -5.90 22.71 5.02
N LEU A 264 -4.90 22.89 5.92
CA LEU A 264 -4.08 21.79 6.44
C LEU A 264 -4.91 20.83 7.28
N ASP A 265 -5.91 21.33 8.01
CA ASP A 265 -6.82 20.51 8.80
C ASP A 265 -7.64 19.58 7.90
N TRP A 266 -8.07 20.05 6.72
CA TRP A 266 -8.74 19.21 5.73
C TRP A 266 -7.80 18.14 5.16
N VAL A 267 -6.54 18.49 4.85
CA VAL A 267 -5.54 17.53 4.38
C VAL A 267 -5.26 16.46 5.44
N ASN A 268 -5.06 16.89 6.69
CA ASN A 268 -4.88 16.00 7.83
C ASN A 268 -6.10 15.08 8.02
N LEU A 269 -7.31 15.63 7.93
CA LEU A 269 -8.56 14.87 8.02
C LEU A 269 -8.61 13.76 6.98
N TYR A 270 -8.35 14.07 5.70
CA TYR A 270 -8.42 13.07 4.63
C TYR A 270 -7.40 11.95 4.82
N ALA A 271 -6.16 12.28 5.18
CA ALA A 271 -5.13 11.29 5.46
C ALA A 271 -5.49 10.41 6.66
N MET A 272 -5.97 11.01 7.76
CA MET A 272 -6.40 10.27 8.95
C MET A 272 -7.60 9.37 8.66
N ALA A 273 -8.61 9.87 7.94
CA ALA A 273 -9.81 9.10 7.59
C ALA A 273 -9.45 7.81 6.85
N VAL A 274 -8.57 7.89 5.85
CA VAL A 274 -8.08 6.72 5.12
C VAL A 274 -7.30 5.77 6.02
N ASN A 275 -6.41 6.30 6.87
CA ASN A 275 -5.58 5.43 7.70
C ASN A 275 -6.35 4.78 8.85
N GLU A 276 -7.36 5.43 9.40
CA GLU A 276 -8.27 4.84 10.38
C GLU A 276 -9.13 3.73 9.75
N GLU A 277 -9.58 3.89 8.50
CA GLU A 277 -10.21 2.81 7.73
C GLU A 277 -9.23 1.68 7.43
N ASN A 278 -8.01 2.00 6.98
CA ASN A 278 -6.96 1.01 6.77
C ASN A 278 -6.68 0.19 8.04
N ALA A 279 -6.50 0.85 9.17
CA ALA A 279 -6.23 0.20 10.46
C ALA A 279 -7.37 -0.73 10.93
N SER A 280 -8.58 -0.51 10.42
CA SER A 280 -9.78 -1.29 10.76
C SER A 280 -10.14 -2.37 9.73
N GLY A 281 -9.25 -2.67 8.78
CA GLY A 281 -9.52 -3.65 7.73
C GLY A 281 -10.46 -3.14 6.63
N GLY A 282 -10.71 -1.84 6.55
CA GLY A 282 -11.56 -1.23 5.53
C GLY A 282 -10.94 -1.30 4.13
N ARG A 283 -11.75 -1.01 3.11
CA ARG A 283 -11.30 -0.95 1.72
C ARG A 283 -10.47 0.31 1.49
N VAL A 284 -9.27 0.12 0.96
CA VAL A 284 -8.32 1.19 0.63
C VAL A 284 -7.68 0.96 -0.74
N VAL A 285 -7.04 1.98 -1.27
CA VAL A 285 -6.11 1.84 -2.39
C VAL A 285 -4.69 1.79 -1.84
N THR A 286 -3.96 0.74 -2.14
CA THR A 286 -2.52 0.67 -1.92
C THR A 286 -1.83 1.75 -2.75
N ALA A 287 -1.04 2.67 -2.12
CA ALA A 287 -0.49 3.86 -2.80
C ALA A 287 0.82 4.37 -2.16
N PRO A 288 2.02 3.77 -2.38
CA PRO A 288 2.27 2.47 -3.00
C PRO A 288 2.09 1.30 -2.04
N THR A 289 1.82 1.55 -0.75
CA THR A 289 1.54 0.56 0.29
C THR A 289 0.29 0.95 1.09
N ASN A 290 -0.26 0.00 1.86
CA ASN A 290 -1.38 0.30 2.75
C ASN A 290 -0.96 1.20 3.92
N GLY A 291 0.26 1.04 4.44
CA GLY A 291 0.79 1.89 5.51
C GLY A 291 0.88 3.37 5.13
N ALA A 292 0.94 3.68 3.84
CA ALA A 292 0.99 5.03 3.29
C ALA A 292 -0.26 5.42 2.47
N ALA A 293 -1.34 4.64 2.56
CA ALA A 293 -2.54 4.78 1.71
C ALA A 293 -3.27 6.12 1.85
N GLY A 294 -3.01 6.88 2.92
CA GLY A 294 -3.66 8.16 3.17
C GLY A 294 -3.09 9.35 2.41
N ILE A 295 -1.83 9.29 1.97
CA ILE A 295 -1.13 10.46 1.41
C ILE A 295 -1.69 10.86 0.04
N ILE A 296 -1.71 9.94 -0.91
CA ILE A 296 -2.21 10.19 -2.28
C ILE A 296 -3.66 10.70 -2.26
N PRO A 297 -4.63 10.02 -1.60
CA PRO A 297 -5.99 10.53 -1.58
C PRO A 297 -6.12 11.88 -0.86
N ALA A 298 -5.34 12.15 0.19
CA ALA A 298 -5.39 13.45 0.86
C ALA A 298 -4.93 14.60 -0.05
N VAL A 299 -3.85 14.40 -0.82
CA VAL A 299 -3.35 15.39 -1.77
C VAL A 299 -4.27 15.54 -2.99
N LEU A 300 -4.91 14.44 -3.47
CA LEU A 300 -5.93 14.52 -4.52
C LEU A 300 -7.19 15.27 -4.06
N HIS A 301 -7.66 15.05 -2.82
CA HIS A 301 -8.75 15.85 -2.26
C HIS A 301 -8.37 17.34 -2.10
N TYR A 302 -7.09 17.62 -1.74
CA TYR A 302 -6.59 18.97 -1.74
C TYR A 302 -6.64 19.58 -3.14
N TYR A 303 -6.20 18.88 -4.16
CA TYR A 303 -6.28 19.29 -5.55
C TYR A 303 -7.73 19.58 -5.96
N GLU A 304 -8.63 18.62 -5.79
CA GLU A 304 -10.03 18.74 -6.21
C GLU A 304 -10.77 19.88 -5.48
N ARG A 305 -10.50 20.06 -4.19
CA ARG A 305 -11.26 20.99 -3.35
C ARG A 305 -10.73 22.43 -3.30
N PHE A 306 -9.41 22.59 -3.37
CA PHE A 306 -8.77 23.89 -3.12
C PHE A 306 -8.07 24.49 -4.32
N ILE A 307 -7.90 23.73 -5.40
CA ILE A 307 -7.27 24.25 -6.61
C ILE A 307 -8.35 24.69 -7.61
N PRO A 308 -8.37 25.99 -7.97
CA PRO A 308 -9.25 26.45 -9.03
C PRO A 308 -9.00 25.69 -10.33
N HIS A 309 -10.07 25.34 -11.05
CA HIS A 309 -10.02 24.62 -12.30
C HIS A 309 -9.54 23.16 -12.22
N ALA A 310 -9.47 22.56 -11.02
CA ALA A 310 -9.30 21.12 -10.88
C ALA A 310 -10.41 20.39 -11.68
N ASN A 311 -10.00 19.34 -12.39
CA ASN A 311 -10.89 18.58 -13.26
C ASN A 311 -10.48 17.10 -13.34
N GLU A 312 -11.30 16.30 -14.00
CA GLU A 312 -11.11 14.86 -14.17
C GLU A 312 -9.78 14.50 -14.85
N GLN A 313 -9.38 15.27 -15.89
CA GLN A 313 -8.11 15.04 -16.55
C GLN A 313 -6.93 15.23 -15.59
N GLY A 314 -6.98 16.25 -14.74
CA GLY A 314 -5.93 16.47 -13.74
C GLY A 314 -5.85 15.34 -12.70
N ILE A 315 -6.97 14.69 -12.35
CA ILE A 315 -6.96 13.50 -11.48
C ILE A 315 -6.23 12.34 -12.17
N ILE A 316 -6.51 12.11 -13.45
CA ILE A 316 -5.85 11.08 -14.27
C ILE A 316 -4.35 11.38 -14.40
N ASP A 317 -3.99 12.59 -14.74
CA ASP A 317 -2.59 13.02 -14.90
C ASP A 317 -1.81 12.92 -13.56
N PHE A 318 -2.47 13.24 -12.45
CA PHE A 318 -1.91 13.06 -11.12
C PHE A 318 -1.57 11.60 -10.85
N LEU A 319 -2.51 10.67 -11.06
CA LEU A 319 -2.30 9.24 -10.79
C LEU A 319 -1.23 8.64 -11.71
N LEU A 320 -1.22 9.01 -13.00
CA LEU A 320 -0.19 8.57 -13.95
C LEU A 320 1.21 9.08 -13.55
N THR A 321 1.33 10.36 -13.20
CA THR A 321 2.60 10.95 -12.76
C THR A 321 3.07 10.34 -11.45
N ALA A 322 2.17 10.17 -10.47
CA ALA A 322 2.49 9.52 -9.20
C ALA A 322 2.98 8.08 -9.42
N ALA A 323 2.35 7.32 -10.32
CA ALA A 323 2.78 5.97 -10.63
C ALA A 323 4.17 5.93 -11.26
N ALA A 324 4.50 6.82 -12.21
CA ALA A 324 5.84 6.91 -12.80
C ALA A 324 6.93 7.06 -11.72
N ILE A 325 6.70 7.95 -10.76
CA ILE A 325 7.61 8.16 -9.63
C ILE A 325 7.67 6.90 -8.74
N GLY A 326 6.52 6.31 -8.42
CA GLY A 326 6.45 5.09 -7.61
C GLY A 326 7.19 3.89 -8.23
N ILE A 327 7.14 3.76 -9.55
CA ILE A 327 7.87 2.74 -10.32
C ILE A 327 9.38 2.89 -10.14
N LEU A 328 9.92 4.12 -10.20
CA LEU A 328 11.35 4.38 -9.99
C LEU A 328 11.82 3.85 -8.62
N TYR A 329 11.05 4.08 -7.57
CA TYR A 329 11.36 3.56 -6.23
C TYR A 329 11.26 2.04 -6.14
N LYS A 330 10.21 1.47 -6.74
CA LYS A 330 9.99 0.01 -6.72
C LYS A 330 11.09 -0.75 -7.45
N GLU A 331 11.61 -0.21 -8.56
CA GLU A 331 12.66 -0.86 -9.36
C GLU A 331 14.06 -0.62 -8.82
N ASN A 332 14.37 0.58 -8.33
CA ASN A 332 15.74 0.97 -7.97
C ASN A 332 16.05 0.86 -6.48
N ALA A 333 15.03 0.78 -5.63
CA ALA A 333 15.17 0.64 -4.18
C ALA A 333 14.19 -0.40 -3.64
N SER A 334 13.24 0.03 -2.81
CA SER A 334 12.13 -0.79 -2.31
C SER A 334 10.98 0.09 -1.83
N ILE A 335 9.76 -0.45 -1.89
CA ILE A 335 8.56 0.14 -1.28
C ILE A 335 8.09 -0.67 -0.07
N SER A 336 8.95 -1.48 0.55
CA SER A 336 8.62 -2.35 1.68
C SER A 336 9.19 -1.79 2.99
N GLY A 337 8.33 -1.57 3.98
CA GLY A 337 8.77 -1.19 5.33
C GLY A 337 9.69 -2.21 5.99
N ALA A 338 9.52 -3.50 5.68
CA ALA A 338 10.36 -4.59 6.14
C ALA A 338 11.77 -4.59 5.54
N GLU A 339 11.98 -3.95 4.39
CA GLU A 339 13.28 -3.85 3.73
C GLU A 339 14.00 -2.53 4.04
N VAL A 340 13.28 -1.40 3.98
CA VAL A 340 13.90 -0.07 4.05
C VAL A 340 13.28 0.86 5.09
N GLY A 341 12.36 0.40 5.93
CA GLY A 341 11.64 1.25 6.88
C GLY A 341 10.51 2.07 6.22
N CYS A 342 9.89 2.95 7.01
CA CYS A 342 8.78 3.81 6.51
C CYS A 342 9.21 4.85 5.47
N GLN A 343 10.50 5.13 5.26
CA GLN A 343 10.94 5.93 4.13
C GLN A 343 10.49 5.30 2.79
N GLY A 344 10.44 3.95 2.71
CA GLY A 344 9.94 3.20 1.54
C GLY A 344 8.41 3.23 1.38
N GLU A 345 7.68 3.60 2.40
CA GLU A 345 6.22 3.70 2.36
C GLU A 345 5.76 5.17 2.34
N VAL A 346 5.81 5.84 3.49
CA VAL A 346 5.41 7.25 3.66
C VAL A 346 6.28 8.19 2.84
N GLY A 347 7.61 7.97 2.82
CA GLY A 347 8.53 8.77 2.03
C GLY A 347 8.25 8.66 0.54
N VAL A 348 8.06 7.44 0.03
CA VAL A 348 7.72 7.20 -1.38
C VAL A 348 6.37 7.83 -1.73
N ALA A 349 5.33 7.61 -0.92
CA ALA A 349 4.02 8.20 -1.17
C ALA A 349 4.05 9.74 -1.14
N CYS A 350 4.86 10.34 -0.24
CA CYS A 350 5.08 11.79 -0.19
C CYS A 350 5.75 12.29 -1.48
N SER A 351 6.80 11.62 -1.95
CA SER A 351 7.49 11.91 -3.21
C SER A 351 6.56 11.81 -4.43
N MET A 352 5.79 10.71 -4.52
CA MET A 352 4.79 10.48 -5.56
C MET A 352 3.75 11.62 -5.60
N ALA A 353 3.18 11.95 -4.43
CA ALA A 353 2.16 12.99 -4.30
C ALA A 353 2.70 14.39 -4.61
N ALA A 354 3.95 14.69 -4.19
CA ALA A 354 4.58 15.97 -4.44
C ALA A 354 4.82 16.22 -5.94
N GLY A 355 5.43 15.25 -6.63
CA GLY A 355 5.65 15.35 -8.06
C GLY A 355 4.34 15.39 -8.85
N ALA A 356 3.37 14.54 -8.51
CA ALA A 356 2.06 14.52 -9.15
C ALA A 356 1.29 15.85 -8.98
N LEU A 357 1.31 16.42 -7.77
CA LEU A 357 0.69 17.72 -7.53
C LEU A 357 1.40 18.84 -8.32
N ALA A 358 2.74 18.82 -8.37
CA ALA A 358 3.48 19.80 -9.18
C ALA A 358 3.08 19.71 -10.67
N ALA A 359 2.92 18.50 -11.21
CA ALA A 359 2.50 18.28 -12.60
C ALA A 359 1.13 18.89 -12.90
N VAL A 360 0.12 18.60 -12.07
CA VAL A 360 -1.25 19.10 -12.30
C VAL A 360 -1.44 20.57 -11.98
N LEU A 361 -0.46 21.19 -11.30
CA LEU A 361 -0.37 22.65 -11.10
C LEU A 361 0.40 23.36 -12.23
N GLY A 362 0.76 22.65 -13.30
CA GLY A 362 1.41 23.21 -14.49
C GLY A 362 2.93 23.28 -14.40
N GLY A 363 3.55 22.52 -13.50
CA GLY A 363 5.01 22.40 -13.40
C GLY A 363 5.64 21.74 -14.62
N THR A 364 6.87 22.16 -14.96
CA THR A 364 7.69 21.48 -15.96
C THR A 364 8.12 20.10 -15.45
N PRO A 365 8.52 19.16 -16.34
CA PRO A 365 9.04 17.87 -15.91
C PRO A 365 10.18 17.96 -14.88
N GLU A 366 11.06 18.97 -15.00
CA GLU A 366 12.15 19.23 -14.06
C GLU A 366 11.63 19.71 -12.69
N GLN A 367 10.58 20.54 -12.67
CA GLN A 367 9.93 20.95 -11.42
C GLN A 367 9.17 19.78 -10.76
N VAL A 368 8.60 18.90 -11.56
CA VAL A 368 7.95 17.67 -11.09
C VAL A 368 8.96 16.73 -10.42
N GLU A 369 10.10 16.52 -11.07
CA GLU A 369 11.19 15.69 -10.54
C GLU A 369 11.77 16.32 -9.25
N ASN A 370 11.99 17.63 -9.22
CA ASN A 370 12.45 18.33 -8.03
C ASN A 370 11.44 18.24 -6.87
N ALA A 371 10.13 18.37 -7.14
CA ALA A 371 9.10 18.18 -6.12
C ALA A 371 9.14 16.77 -5.51
N ALA A 372 9.32 15.76 -6.36
CA ALA A 372 9.43 14.36 -5.92
C ALA A 372 10.70 14.12 -5.09
N GLU A 373 11.82 14.71 -5.49
CA GLU A 373 13.08 14.67 -4.77
C GLU A 373 12.93 15.28 -3.37
N ILE A 374 12.45 16.56 -3.26
CA ILE A 374 12.20 17.25 -1.98
C ILE A 374 11.28 16.41 -1.08
N GLY A 375 10.25 15.80 -1.66
CA GLY A 375 9.32 14.93 -0.93
C GLY A 375 10.01 13.75 -0.26
N MET A 376 10.99 13.13 -0.91
CA MET A 376 11.73 11.99 -0.35
C MET A 376 12.85 12.41 0.57
N GLU A 377 13.69 13.40 0.21
CA GLU A 377 14.86 13.74 1.02
C GLU A 377 14.49 14.07 2.46
N HIS A 378 13.33 14.70 2.68
CA HIS A 378 12.81 15.04 3.99
C HIS A 378 12.12 13.88 4.73
N ASN A 379 12.17 12.67 4.17
CA ASN A 379 11.69 11.42 4.78
C ASN A 379 12.79 10.34 4.87
N LEU A 380 14.03 10.65 4.45
CA LEU A 380 15.16 9.72 4.58
C LEU A 380 15.40 9.35 6.04
N GLY A 381 15.75 8.08 6.29
CA GLY A 381 16.01 7.54 7.61
C GLY A 381 14.78 7.21 8.46
N MET A 382 13.55 7.37 7.92
CA MET A 382 12.32 7.08 8.67
C MET A 382 12.20 5.57 8.94
N THR A 383 12.22 5.20 10.22
CA THR A 383 12.08 3.82 10.69
C THR A 383 10.65 3.30 10.55
N CYS A 384 10.46 1.97 10.59
CA CYS A 384 9.15 1.32 10.68
C CYS A 384 9.04 0.56 12.01
N ASP A 385 8.56 1.26 13.03
CA ASP A 385 8.50 0.84 14.42
C ASP A 385 7.12 1.11 15.06
N PRO A 386 6.02 0.61 14.44
CA PRO A 386 4.68 0.90 14.93
C PRO A 386 4.43 0.28 16.30
N VAL A 387 3.73 1.04 17.17
CA VAL A 387 3.37 0.64 18.53
C VAL A 387 2.50 -0.62 18.47
N GLY A 388 2.89 -1.64 19.22
CA GLY A 388 2.23 -2.95 19.24
C GLY A 388 2.18 -3.68 17.90
N GLY A 389 2.99 -3.29 16.92
CA GLY A 389 2.95 -3.83 15.57
C GLY A 389 1.69 -3.44 14.78
N LEU A 390 0.92 -2.46 15.26
CA LEU A 390 -0.34 -2.03 14.63
C LEU A 390 -0.10 -0.85 13.68
N VAL A 391 -0.73 -0.87 12.51
CA VAL A 391 -0.66 0.25 11.53
C VAL A 391 -1.57 1.40 12.00
N GLN A 392 -1.28 1.93 13.20
CA GLN A 392 -2.03 2.96 13.90
C GLN A 392 -1.13 4.12 14.32
N VAL A 393 -0.27 3.91 15.33
CA VAL A 393 0.65 4.92 15.85
C VAL A 393 2.09 4.47 15.57
N PRO A 394 2.88 5.25 14.85
CA PRO A 394 2.65 6.62 14.38
C PRO A 394 2.09 6.71 12.94
N CYS A 395 1.65 5.62 12.32
CA CYS A 395 1.32 5.55 10.89
C CYS A 395 0.26 6.59 10.47
N ILE A 396 -0.79 6.76 11.28
CA ILE A 396 -1.88 7.71 11.00
C ILE A 396 -1.34 9.15 10.90
N GLU A 397 -0.54 9.58 11.89
CA GLU A 397 0.08 10.91 11.90
C GLU A 397 1.14 11.06 10.81
N ARG A 398 1.93 10.02 10.54
CA ARG A 398 2.94 10.05 9.46
C ARG A 398 2.31 10.30 8.10
N ASN A 399 1.12 9.75 7.84
CA ASN A 399 0.39 10.01 6.59
C ASN A 399 -0.11 11.45 6.52
N ALA A 400 -0.68 12.00 7.60
CA ALA A 400 -1.11 13.39 7.66
C ALA A 400 0.08 14.34 7.41
N MET A 401 1.18 14.12 8.11
CA MET A 401 2.41 14.89 7.91
C MET A 401 3.01 14.71 6.52
N GLY A 402 2.99 13.50 5.98
CA GLY A 402 3.48 13.20 4.63
C GLY A 402 2.67 13.91 3.54
N ALA A 403 1.34 13.99 3.69
CA ALA A 403 0.48 14.71 2.75
C ALA A 403 0.75 16.23 2.77
N VAL A 404 0.91 16.81 3.96
CA VAL A 404 1.26 18.24 4.10
C VAL A 404 2.66 18.52 3.53
N LYS A 405 3.65 17.66 3.81
CA LYS A 405 4.99 17.77 3.22
C LYS A 405 4.93 17.71 1.69
N ALA A 406 4.13 16.81 1.12
CA ALA A 406 4.00 16.67 -0.34
C ALA A 406 3.46 17.96 -0.98
N ILE A 407 2.44 18.57 -0.39
CA ILE A 407 1.89 19.86 -0.86
C ILE A 407 2.96 20.95 -0.78
N ASN A 408 3.70 21.02 0.33
CA ASN A 408 4.76 22.01 0.51
C ASN A 408 5.92 21.79 -0.47
N ALA A 409 6.34 20.53 -0.70
CA ALA A 409 7.39 20.18 -1.65
C ALA A 409 7.02 20.60 -3.08
N ALA A 410 5.78 20.30 -3.52
CA ALA A 410 5.26 20.76 -4.81
C ALA A 410 5.31 22.28 -4.95
N ARG A 411 4.88 22.99 -3.90
CA ARG A 411 4.89 24.48 -3.89
C ARG A 411 6.29 25.06 -3.93
N LEU A 412 7.26 24.45 -3.23
CA LEU A 412 8.68 24.88 -3.27
C LEU A 412 9.25 24.69 -4.68
N ALA A 413 9.10 23.52 -5.27
CA ALA A 413 9.62 23.22 -6.60
C ALA A 413 9.02 24.13 -7.68
N LEU A 414 7.72 24.44 -7.61
CA LEU A 414 7.03 25.32 -8.56
C LEU A 414 7.48 26.79 -8.45
N ARG A 415 8.15 27.21 -7.37
CA ARG A 415 8.73 28.56 -7.21
C ARG A 415 10.14 28.65 -7.80
N GLY A 416 10.79 27.52 -8.02
CA GLY A 416 12.10 27.42 -8.69
C GLY A 416 11.96 27.35 -10.20
N ASP A 417 13.11 27.27 -10.87
CA ASP A 417 13.23 27.10 -12.33
C ASP A 417 13.41 25.63 -12.77
N GLY A 418 13.30 24.69 -11.84
CA GLY A 418 13.53 23.26 -12.06
C GLY A 418 15.01 22.85 -11.95
N GLN A 419 15.95 23.78 -11.77
CA GLN A 419 17.36 23.45 -11.53
C GLN A 419 17.60 23.19 -10.04
N HIS A 420 18.19 22.05 -9.71
CA HIS A 420 18.49 21.66 -8.33
C HIS A 420 19.74 20.75 -8.28
N LEU A 421 20.38 20.70 -7.11
CA LEU A 421 21.65 20.00 -6.92
C LEU A 421 21.49 18.50 -6.75
N VAL A 422 20.47 18.08 -6.01
CA VAL A 422 20.21 16.66 -5.69
C VAL A 422 19.11 16.17 -6.60
N SER A 423 19.41 15.19 -7.47
CA SER A 423 18.38 14.59 -8.34
C SER A 423 17.56 13.52 -7.60
N LEU A 424 16.36 13.23 -8.10
CA LEU A 424 15.51 12.15 -7.62
C LEU A 424 16.26 10.81 -7.64
N ASP A 425 17.07 10.54 -8.65
CA ASP A 425 17.87 9.31 -8.73
C ASP A 425 18.87 9.20 -7.57
N LYS A 426 19.49 10.31 -7.15
CA LYS A 426 20.41 10.34 -6.01
C LYS A 426 19.69 10.08 -4.69
N VAL A 427 18.50 10.66 -4.52
CA VAL A 427 17.68 10.42 -3.34
C VAL A 427 17.19 8.98 -3.26
N ILE A 428 16.82 8.35 -4.38
CA ILE A 428 16.45 6.92 -4.44
C ILE A 428 17.62 6.03 -4.02
N ILE A 429 18.83 6.31 -4.55
CA ILE A 429 20.05 5.59 -4.16
C ILE A 429 20.31 5.77 -2.65
N THR A 430 20.20 7.00 -2.15
CA THR A 430 20.41 7.31 -0.72
C THR A 430 19.38 6.57 0.16
N MET A 431 18.11 6.53 -0.25
CA MET A 431 17.08 5.78 0.45
C MET A 431 17.42 4.29 0.53
N LYS A 432 17.91 3.70 -0.58
CA LYS A 432 18.34 2.29 -0.62
C LYS A 432 19.47 2.03 0.36
N GLN A 433 20.49 2.91 0.36
CA GLN A 433 21.66 2.79 1.24
C GLN A 433 21.25 2.97 2.72
N THR A 434 20.53 4.02 3.04
CA THR A 434 20.01 4.26 4.40
C THR A 434 19.15 3.09 4.89
N GLY A 435 18.35 2.51 3.97
CA GLY A 435 17.59 1.29 4.26
C GLY A 435 18.50 0.10 4.56
N ALA A 436 19.59 -0.08 3.83
CA ALA A 436 20.55 -1.16 4.11
C ALA A 436 21.28 -0.97 5.45
N ASP A 437 21.65 0.27 5.78
CA ASP A 437 22.34 0.62 7.03
C ASP A 437 21.41 0.59 8.25
N MET A 438 20.11 0.71 8.05
CA MET A 438 19.11 0.65 9.13
C MET A 438 19.13 -0.74 9.78
N MET A 439 19.22 -0.79 11.10
CA MET A 439 19.16 -2.05 11.85
C MET A 439 17.81 -2.76 11.60
N SER A 440 17.85 -4.08 11.46
CA SER A 440 16.66 -4.90 11.22
C SER A 440 15.54 -4.71 12.26
N THR A 441 15.90 -4.36 13.49
CA THR A 441 14.96 -4.07 14.58
C THR A 441 14.05 -2.87 14.30
N TYR A 442 14.43 -1.96 13.37
CA TYR A 442 13.65 -0.79 12.94
C TYR A 442 12.88 -1.01 11.63
N LYS A 443 12.82 -2.26 11.14
CA LYS A 443 12.21 -2.64 9.86
C LYS A 443 10.98 -3.52 10.06
N GLU A 444 9.89 -2.93 10.55
CA GLU A 444 8.58 -3.61 10.71
C GLU A 444 8.65 -4.86 11.62
N THR A 445 9.42 -4.77 12.72
CA THR A 445 9.58 -5.87 13.68
C THR A 445 8.98 -5.59 15.04
N SER A 446 8.64 -4.35 15.33
CA SER A 446 8.19 -3.88 16.67
C SER A 446 9.16 -4.22 17.83
N ARG A 447 10.46 -4.29 17.51
CA ARG A 447 11.52 -4.66 18.50
C ARG A 447 12.39 -3.48 18.91
N ALA A 448 12.13 -2.28 18.42
CA ALA A 448 12.88 -1.06 18.72
C ALA A 448 12.00 0.18 18.56
N GLY A 449 12.55 1.36 18.83
CA GLY A 449 11.92 2.65 18.63
C GLY A 449 10.66 2.85 19.45
N LEU A 450 9.62 3.38 18.83
CA LEU A 450 8.34 3.66 19.51
C LEU A 450 7.68 2.38 20.03
N ALA A 451 7.84 1.26 19.35
CA ALA A 451 7.22 0.00 19.72
C ALA A 451 7.65 -0.51 21.12
N VAL A 452 8.88 -0.21 21.54
CA VAL A 452 9.39 -0.65 22.86
C VAL A 452 9.34 0.45 23.93
N ASN A 453 9.17 1.71 23.51
CA ASN A 453 9.10 2.85 24.43
C ASN A 453 7.65 3.22 24.82
N VAL A 454 6.65 2.59 24.20
CA VAL A 454 5.23 2.70 24.54
C VAL A 454 4.74 1.30 24.88
N PRO A 455 4.96 0.81 26.10
CA PRO A 455 4.52 -0.53 26.50
C PRO A 455 2.99 -0.63 26.54
N GLU A 456 2.47 -1.82 26.29
CA GLU A 456 1.07 -2.14 26.59
C GLU A 456 0.84 -2.02 28.10
N CYS A 457 -0.16 -1.23 28.48
CA CYS A 457 -0.65 -1.13 29.87
C CYS A 457 -1.74 -2.15 30.14
#